data_ed660b8c8c595f19e87641e4aff56f88
#
_entry.id   ed660b8c8c595f19e87641e4aff56f88
#
_cell.length_a   1.000
_cell.length_b   1.000
_cell.length_c   1.000
_cell.angle_alpha   90.00
_cell.angle_beta   90.00
_cell.angle_gamma   90.00
#
_symmetry.space_group_name_H-M   'P 1'
#
loop_
_entity.id
_entity.type
_entity.pdbx_description
1 polymer ?
#
loop_
_entity_poly.entity_id
_entity_poly.type
_entity_poly.pdbx_seq_one_letter_code
_entity_poly.pdbx_strand_id
1 'polypeptide(L)'
;MSGYILCQTKRAKLPYFIENISTNVYSIEELCYYLYHNLYLIDQTIMNEGLCSWIQEELELPALAAKLRSKISKFASAEDIVYPVFKEINYLTYEELNVRLQKMNEETPAMREKQKADALMENEMYVHAIQVYQNLLEREDLEEIREGMTEKVYHNLGCAYSYLFQMEKATEYFRKAY
;
A
#
# COMPACT_ATOMS: atom_id res chain seq x y z
N MET A 1 -1.35 -25.78 -0.24
CA MET A 1 -0.77 -26.06 1.08
C MET A 1 -0.11 -24.78 1.56
N SER A 2 -0.75 -24.08 2.49
CA SER A 2 -0.15 -22.89 3.12
C SER A 2 0.98 -23.35 4.04
N GLY A 3 2.21 -23.35 3.52
CA GLY A 3 3.39 -23.53 4.34
C GLY A 3 3.54 -22.32 5.26
N TYR A 4 3.81 -22.54 6.54
CA TYR A 4 4.25 -21.48 7.44
C TYR A 4 5.57 -20.91 6.89
N ILE A 5 5.59 -19.62 6.58
CA ILE A 5 6.84 -18.92 6.29
C ILE A 5 7.56 -18.78 7.62
N LEU A 6 8.49 -19.69 7.88
CA LEU A 6 9.39 -19.55 9.03
C LEU A 6 10.35 -18.40 8.70
N CYS A 7 10.46 -17.41 9.58
CA CYS A 7 11.48 -16.37 9.48
C CYS A 7 12.86 -17.02 9.45
N GLN A 8 13.44 -17.16 8.27
CA GLN A 8 14.74 -17.78 8.03
C GLN A 8 15.84 -16.75 7.77
N THR A 9 15.44 -15.48 7.65
CA THR A 9 16.35 -14.41 7.30
C THR A 9 16.82 -13.63 8.51
N LYS A 10 17.89 -12.89 8.33
CA LYS A 10 18.45 -12.02 9.36
C LYS A 10 17.44 -10.96 9.78
N ARG A 11 17.22 -10.80 11.07
CA ARG A 11 16.48 -9.68 11.63
C ARG A 11 17.39 -8.48 11.79
N ALA A 12 16.97 -7.33 11.26
CA ALA A 12 17.65 -6.05 11.40
C ALA A 12 17.73 -5.62 12.87
N LYS A 13 18.84 -4.97 13.24
CA LYS A 13 18.97 -4.32 14.55
C LYS A 13 18.22 -3.01 14.59
N LEU A 14 18.31 -2.23 13.51
CA LEU A 14 17.57 -1.00 13.30
C LEU A 14 16.46 -1.23 12.28
N PRO A 15 15.20 -0.84 12.58
CA PRO A 15 14.10 -1.04 11.66
C PRO A 15 14.17 -0.07 10.48
N TYR A 16 13.54 -0.45 9.38
CA TYR A 16 13.11 0.49 8.35
C TYR A 16 11.72 1.02 8.69
N PHE A 17 11.58 2.34 8.74
CA PHE A 17 10.30 2.97 9.00
C PHE A 17 9.56 3.23 7.70
N ILE A 18 8.36 2.65 7.57
CA ILE A 18 7.47 2.85 6.44
C ILE A 18 6.53 4.01 6.78
N GLU A 19 6.75 5.16 6.15
CA GLU A 19 6.04 6.41 6.45
C GLU A 19 4.54 6.30 6.16
N ASN A 20 4.16 5.66 5.06
CA ASN A 20 2.77 5.58 4.58
C ASN A 20 1.80 4.98 5.60
N ILE A 21 2.28 4.08 6.45
CA ILE A 21 1.47 3.43 7.49
C ILE A 21 2.09 3.55 8.89
N SER A 22 3.08 4.42 9.04
CA SER A 22 3.76 4.69 10.33
C SER A 22 4.23 3.41 11.05
N THR A 23 4.79 2.45 10.31
CA THR A 23 5.16 1.13 10.83
C THR A 23 6.63 0.82 10.62
N ASN A 24 7.24 0.18 11.62
CA ASN A 24 8.60 -0.33 11.54
C ASN A 24 8.62 -1.78 11.05
N VAL A 25 9.53 -2.10 10.14
CA VAL A 25 9.83 -3.46 9.68
C VAL A 25 11.27 -3.82 10.01
N TYR A 26 11.48 -5.06 10.46
CA TYR A 26 12.77 -5.56 10.96
C TYR A 26 13.33 -6.71 10.12
N SER A 27 12.57 -7.22 9.16
CA SER A 27 13.01 -8.34 8.31
C SER A 27 12.50 -8.20 6.89
N ILE A 28 13.10 -8.98 5.98
CA ILE A 28 12.64 -9.02 4.59
C ILE A 28 11.22 -9.63 4.50
N GLU A 29 10.87 -10.56 5.39
CA GLU A 29 9.54 -11.16 5.45
C GLU A 29 8.48 -10.14 5.87
N GLU A 30 8.77 -9.31 6.88
CA GLU A 30 7.88 -8.21 7.28
C GLU A 30 7.71 -7.20 6.14
N LEU A 31 8.78 -6.88 5.40
CA LEU A 31 8.71 -6.04 4.21
C LEU A 31 7.85 -6.69 3.11
N CYS A 32 8.04 -7.99 2.86
CA CYS A 32 7.21 -8.72 1.90
C CYS A 32 5.73 -8.71 2.30
N TYR A 33 5.45 -8.94 3.59
CA TYR A 33 4.09 -8.89 4.11
C TYR A 33 3.45 -7.52 3.89
N TYR A 34 4.18 -6.45 4.22
CA TYR A 34 3.72 -5.09 3.97
C TYR A 34 3.42 -4.84 2.48
N LEU A 35 4.38 -5.14 1.60
CA LEU A 35 4.23 -4.93 0.17
C LEU A 35 3.04 -5.72 -0.40
N TYR A 36 2.82 -6.94 0.08
CA TYR A 36 1.72 -7.80 -0.37
C TYR A 36 0.34 -7.26 0.01
N HIS A 37 0.20 -6.75 1.24
CA HIS A 37 -1.08 -6.27 1.76
C HIS A 37 -1.39 -4.82 1.36
N ASN A 38 -0.38 -4.05 0.96
CA ASN A 38 -0.49 -2.62 0.70
C ASN A 38 -0.07 -2.23 -0.73
N LEU A 39 -0.38 -3.06 -1.74
CA LEU A 39 0.02 -2.82 -3.13
C LEU A 39 -0.38 -1.42 -3.64
N TYR A 40 -1.55 -0.90 -3.24
CA TYR A 40 -2.04 0.42 -3.64
C TYR A 40 -1.34 1.58 -2.92
N LEU A 41 -0.57 1.31 -1.86
CA LEU A 41 0.23 2.31 -1.13
C LEU A 41 1.69 2.33 -1.58
N ILE A 42 2.08 1.45 -2.52
CA ILE A 42 3.44 1.41 -3.04
C ILE A 42 3.63 2.52 -4.06
N ASP A 43 4.42 3.50 -3.70
CA ASP A 43 4.81 4.62 -4.55
C ASP A 43 6.30 4.93 -4.40
N GLN A 44 6.74 6.04 -4.97
CA GLN A 44 8.15 6.42 -4.96
C GLN A 44 8.66 6.75 -3.55
N THR A 45 7.79 6.98 -2.57
CA THR A 45 8.21 7.28 -1.19
C THR A 45 8.86 6.08 -0.53
N ILE A 46 8.39 4.86 -0.82
CA ILE A 46 9.02 3.64 -0.30
C ILE A 46 10.26 3.24 -1.10
N MET A 47 10.27 3.51 -2.42
CA MET A 47 11.38 3.14 -3.30
C MET A 47 12.48 4.22 -3.27
N ASN A 48 13.22 4.29 -2.18
CA ASN A 48 14.22 5.31 -1.91
C ASN A 48 15.57 4.72 -1.51
N GLU A 49 16.61 5.57 -1.43
CA GLU A 49 17.95 5.16 -1.03
C GLU A 49 18.02 4.64 0.42
N GLY A 50 17.16 5.14 1.31
CA GLY A 50 17.08 4.68 2.70
C GLY A 50 16.68 3.19 2.79
N LEU A 51 15.70 2.76 1.98
CA LEU A 51 15.32 1.35 1.88
C LEU A 51 16.48 0.51 1.35
N CYS A 52 17.16 0.98 0.29
CA CYS A 52 18.29 0.24 -0.29
C CYS A 52 19.46 0.09 0.69
N SER A 53 19.80 1.14 1.43
CA SER A 53 20.83 1.13 2.45
C SER A 53 20.45 0.19 3.62
N TRP A 54 19.21 0.25 4.10
CA TRP A 54 18.72 -0.67 5.13
C TRP A 54 18.80 -2.14 4.70
N ILE A 55 18.38 -2.46 3.47
CA ILE A 55 18.47 -3.82 2.92
C ILE A 55 19.94 -4.26 2.83
N GLN A 56 20.86 -3.38 2.43
CA GLN A 56 22.28 -3.69 2.29
C GLN A 56 22.97 -3.89 3.64
N GLU A 57 22.74 -3.00 4.60
CA GLU A 57 23.51 -2.91 5.84
C GLU A 57 22.90 -3.74 6.96
N GLU A 58 21.59 -3.64 7.16
CA GLU A 58 20.89 -4.33 8.24
C GLU A 58 20.51 -5.77 7.88
N LEU A 59 20.03 -5.99 6.65
CA LEU A 59 19.63 -7.33 6.20
C LEU A 59 20.78 -8.12 5.54
N GLU A 60 21.91 -7.47 5.24
CA GLU A 60 23.07 -8.08 4.55
C GLU A 60 22.72 -8.65 3.16
N LEU A 61 21.83 -7.96 2.42
CA LEU A 61 21.38 -8.35 1.09
C LEU A 61 21.88 -7.34 0.00
N PRO A 62 23.20 -7.23 -0.23
CA PRO A 62 23.76 -6.21 -1.11
C PRO A 62 23.33 -6.37 -2.57
N ALA A 63 23.11 -7.60 -3.04
CA ALA A 63 22.68 -7.87 -4.41
C ALA A 63 21.26 -7.35 -4.66
N LEU A 64 20.33 -7.56 -3.70
CA LEU A 64 18.98 -7.01 -3.75
C LEU A 64 19.01 -5.48 -3.69
N ALA A 65 19.77 -4.91 -2.77
CA ALA A 65 19.92 -3.46 -2.63
C ALA A 65 20.42 -2.80 -3.92
N ALA A 66 21.46 -3.35 -4.56
CA ALA A 66 21.97 -2.86 -5.83
C ALA A 66 20.94 -2.90 -6.96
N LYS A 67 20.15 -3.99 -7.01
CA LYS A 67 19.08 -4.16 -7.99
C LYS A 67 17.97 -3.13 -7.81
N LEU A 68 17.52 -2.88 -6.57
CA LEU A 68 16.50 -1.88 -6.27
C LEU A 68 17.04 -0.47 -6.55
N ARG A 69 18.28 -0.16 -6.12
CA ARG A 69 18.93 1.13 -6.34
C ARG A 69 18.98 1.51 -7.82
N SER A 70 19.22 0.54 -8.71
CA SER A 70 19.22 0.78 -10.16
C SER A 70 17.85 1.18 -10.72
N LYS A 71 16.78 0.95 -9.97
CA LYS A 71 15.40 1.24 -10.36
C LYS A 71 14.81 2.50 -9.71
N ILE A 72 15.46 3.10 -8.71
CA ILE A 72 14.94 4.28 -8.00
C ILE A 72 14.56 5.39 -8.98
N SER A 73 15.45 5.76 -9.89
CA SER A 73 15.22 6.85 -10.86
C SER A 73 14.26 6.49 -12.00
N LYS A 74 13.92 5.21 -12.13
CA LYS A 74 13.07 4.66 -13.20
C LYS A 74 11.82 4.00 -12.65
N PHE A 75 11.53 4.23 -11.37
CA PHE A 75 10.38 3.63 -10.72
C PHE A 75 9.09 4.01 -11.45
N ALA A 76 8.39 3.03 -11.97
CA ALA A 76 7.17 3.20 -12.75
C ALA A 76 5.94 2.58 -12.08
N SER A 77 6.12 1.49 -11.35
CA SER A 77 5.01 0.77 -10.72
C SER A 77 5.47 -0.05 -9.50
N ALA A 78 4.50 -0.56 -8.74
CA ALA A 78 4.76 -1.46 -7.62
C ALA A 78 5.59 -2.69 -8.00
N GLU A 79 5.51 -3.14 -9.25
CA GLU A 79 6.26 -4.29 -9.79
C GLU A 79 7.77 -4.13 -9.63
N ASP A 80 8.27 -2.89 -9.72
CA ASP A 80 9.69 -2.59 -9.66
C ASP A 80 10.34 -2.93 -8.31
N ILE A 81 9.56 -2.93 -7.23
CA ILE A 81 10.02 -3.32 -5.89
C ILE A 81 9.54 -4.72 -5.51
N VAL A 82 8.28 -5.05 -5.81
CA VAL A 82 7.64 -6.29 -5.33
C VAL A 82 8.32 -7.54 -5.92
N TYR A 83 8.56 -7.58 -7.25
CA TYR A 83 9.21 -8.74 -7.86
C TYR A 83 10.62 -9.04 -7.32
N PRO A 84 11.55 -8.07 -7.26
CA PRO A 84 12.88 -8.36 -6.73
C PRO A 84 12.86 -8.76 -5.25
N VAL A 85 12.04 -8.11 -4.43
CA VAL A 85 11.95 -8.38 -2.99
C VAL A 85 11.35 -9.77 -2.73
N PHE A 86 10.23 -10.10 -3.38
CA PHE A 86 9.56 -11.40 -3.19
C PHE A 86 10.40 -12.58 -3.70
N LYS A 87 11.13 -12.36 -4.79
CA LYS A 87 12.03 -13.38 -5.35
C LYS A 87 13.19 -13.70 -4.41
N GLU A 88 13.65 -12.74 -3.61
CA GLU A 88 14.80 -12.93 -2.72
C GLU A 88 14.59 -14.07 -1.73
N ILE A 89 13.36 -14.20 -1.20
CA ILE A 89 13.00 -15.22 -0.21
C ILE A 89 11.95 -16.22 -0.71
N ASN A 90 11.62 -16.20 -2.00
CA ASN A 90 10.55 -17.02 -2.59
C ASN A 90 9.22 -16.86 -1.81
N TYR A 91 8.86 -15.61 -1.46
CA TYR A 91 7.67 -15.29 -0.66
C TYR A 91 6.37 -15.76 -1.32
N LEU A 92 6.25 -15.53 -2.63
CA LEU A 92 5.17 -16.00 -3.49
C LEU A 92 5.73 -16.49 -4.82
N THR A 93 4.97 -17.34 -5.48
CA THR A 93 5.26 -17.67 -6.89
C THR A 93 5.00 -16.45 -7.78
N TYR A 94 5.70 -16.42 -8.91
CA TYR A 94 5.48 -15.36 -9.91
C TYR A 94 4.03 -15.30 -10.38
N GLU A 95 3.38 -16.45 -10.52
CA GLU A 95 1.99 -16.58 -10.99
C GLU A 95 1.00 -15.97 -9.98
N GLU A 96 1.15 -16.28 -8.69
CA GLU A 96 0.28 -15.73 -7.62
C GLU A 96 0.39 -14.21 -7.54
N LEU A 97 1.61 -13.68 -7.63
CA LEU A 97 1.85 -12.24 -7.60
C LEU A 97 1.30 -11.56 -8.85
N ASN A 98 1.52 -12.15 -10.02
CA ASN A 98 1.12 -11.60 -11.30
C ASN A 98 -0.40 -11.43 -11.40
N VAL A 99 -1.17 -12.40 -10.92
CA VAL A 99 -2.65 -12.30 -10.89
C VAL A 99 -3.12 -11.06 -10.13
N ARG A 100 -2.51 -10.74 -8.98
CA ARG A 100 -2.88 -9.55 -8.20
C ARG A 100 -2.48 -8.25 -8.89
N LEU A 101 -1.27 -8.19 -9.44
CA LEU A 101 -0.77 -7.00 -10.14
C LEU A 101 -1.56 -6.73 -11.43
N GLN A 102 -1.91 -7.76 -12.19
CA GLN A 102 -2.77 -7.63 -13.37
C GLN A 102 -4.13 -7.05 -12.99
N LYS A 103 -4.78 -7.59 -11.96
CA LYS A 103 -6.05 -7.05 -11.47
C LYS A 103 -5.96 -5.57 -11.13
N MET A 104 -4.89 -5.17 -10.44
CA MET A 104 -4.66 -3.75 -10.10
C MET A 104 -4.43 -2.90 -11.36
N ASN A 105 -3.74 -3.44 -12.37
CA ASN A 105 -3.45 -2.70 -13.61
C ASN A 105 -4.70 -2.55 -14.52
N GLU A 106 -5.65 -3.47 -14.42
CA GLU A 106 -6.92 -3.42 -15.15
C GLU A 106 -7.94 -2.45 -14.53
N GLU A 107 -7.71 -2.01 -13.28
CA GLU A 107 -8.57 -1.05 -12.60
C GLU A 107 -8.42 0.36 -13.16
N THR A 108 -9.53 1.09 -13.18
CA THR A 108 -9.54 2.51 -13.55
C THR A 108 -8.76 3.36 -12.55
N PRO A 109 -8.27 4.55 -12.93
CA PRO A 109 -7.58 5.46 -11.99
C PRO A 109 -8.40 5.76 -10.74
N ALA A 110 -9.70 6.03 -10.86
CA ALA A 110 -10.56 6.30 -9.71
C ALA A 110 -10.74 5.06 -8.81
N MET A 111 -10.83 3.85 -9.40
CA MET A 111 -10.89 2.62 -8.61
C MET A 111 -9.60 2.41 -7.82
N ARG A 112 -8.43 2.62 -8.43
CA ARG A 112 -7.13 2.53 -7.74
C ARG A 112 -7.02 3.54 -6.60
N GLU A 113 -7.50 4.76 -6.82
CA GLU A 113 -7.53 5.80 -5.79
C GLU A 113 -8.44 5.42 -4.62
N LYS A 114 -9.62 4.84 -4.90
CA LYS A 114 -10.49 4.28 -3.87
C LYS A 114 -9.81 3.17 -3.08
N GLN A 115 -9.18 2.21 -3.76
CA GLN A 115 -8.45 1.12 -3.10
C GLN A 115 -7.28 1.65 -2.25
N LYS A 116 -6.60 2.72 -2.70
CA LYS A 116 -5.59 3.42 -1.90
C LYS A 116 -6.18 3.98 -0.61
N ALA A 117 -7.32 4.65 -0.70
CA ALA A 117 -8.01 5.19 0.48
C ALA A 117 -8.51 4.09 1.42
N ASP A 118 -9.05 2.99 0.87
CA ASP A 118 -9.48 1.82 1.65
C ASP A 118 -8.29 1.19 2.39
N ALA A 119 -7.14 1.03 1.75
CA ALA A 119 -5.93 0.52 2.37
C ALA A 119 -5.39 1.44 3.49
N LEU A 120 -5.52 2.76 3.32
CA LEU A 120 -5.19 3.72 4.39
C LEU A 120 -6.15 3.59 5.58
N MET A 121 -7.44 3.34 5.33
CA MET A 121 -8.42 3.06 6.39
C MET A 121 -8.07 1.79 7.18
N GLU A 122 -7.71 0.71 6.48
CA GLU A 122 -7.31 -0.56 7.09
C GLU A 122 -6.04 -0.42 7.96
N ASN A 123 -5.16 0.51 7.60
CA ASN A 123 -3.95 0.84 8.36
C ASN A 123 -4.16 1.97 9.38
N GLU A 124 -5.40 2.33 9.72
CA GLU A 124 -5.76 3.37 10.69
C GLU A 124 -5.25 4.78 10.35
N MET A 125 -4.83 5.00 9.10
CA MET A 125 -4.34 6.29 8.59
C MET A 125 -5.51 7.18 8.17
N TYR A 126 -6.46 7.40 9.07
CA TYR A 126 -7.76 8.03 8.79
C TYR A 126 -7.67 9.42 8.16
N VAL A 127 -6.72 10.24 8.61
CA VAL A 127 -6.54 11.60 8.05
C VAL A 127 -6.14 11.54 6.57
N HIS A 128 -5.21 10.65 6.24
CA HIS A 128 -4.76 10.46 4.86
C HIS A 128 -5.86 9.82 4.00
N ALA A 129 -6.60 8.85 4.55
CA ALA A 129 -7.73 8.24 3.87
C ALA A 129 -8.81 9.28 3.52
N ILE A 130 -9.16 10.17 4.47
CA ILE A 130 -10.11 11.26 4.25
C ILE A 130 -9.66 12.13 3.07
N GLN A 131 -8.39 12.53 3.03
CA GLN A 131 -7.86 13.37 1.96
C GLN A 131 -7.99 12.69 0.59
N VAL A 132 -7.64 11.40 0.50
CA VAL A 132 -7.76 10.66 -0.77
C VAL A 132 -9.21 10.49 -1.18
N TYR A 133 -10.14 10.17 -0.25
CA TYR A 133 -11.55 10.08 -0.57
C TYR A 133 -12.15 11.43 -1.00
N GLN A 134 -11.74 12.54 -0.39
CA GLN A 134 -12.21 13.87 -0.79
C GLN A 134 -11.73 14.23 -2.21
N ASN A 135 -10.46 14.00 -2.50
CA ASN A 135 -9.92 14.20 -3.85
C ASN A 135 -10.65 13.32 -4.88
N LEU A 136 -10.99 12.09 -4.50
CA LEU A 136 -11.75 11.18 -5.36
C LEU A 136 -13.16 11.72 -5.68
N LEU A 137 -13.84 12.34 -4.71
CA LEU A 137 -15.17 12.95 -4.93
C LEU A 137 -15.14 14.19 -5.82
N GLU A 138 -13.99 14.84 -5.97
CA GLU A 138 -13.81 16.00 -6.85
C GLU A 138 -13.58 15.61 -8.32
N ARG A 139 -13.43 14.33 -8.62
CA ARG A 139 -13.19 13.83 -9.97
C ARG A 139 -14.48 13.81 -10.80
N GLU A 140 -14.40 14.34 -12.02
CA GLU A 140 -15.52 14.36 -12.97
C GLU A 140 -15.91 12.94 -13.47
N ASP A 141 -14.94 12.00 -13.50
CA ASP A 141 -15.13 10.64 -14.00
C ASP A 141 -15.66 9.65 -12.94
N LEU A 142 -15.96 10.09 -11.72
CA LEU A 142 -16.37 9.21 -10.64
C LEU A 142 -17.70 8.51 -10.89
N GLU A 143 -18.69 9.24 -11.40
CA GLU A 143 -20.06 8.73 -11.63
C GLU A 143 -20.12 7.74 -12.81
N GLU A 144 -19.21 7.84 -13.78
CA GLU A 144 -19.17 6.96 -14.94
C GLU A 144 -18.60 5.57 -14.64
N ILE A 145 -17.91 5.40 -13.47
CA ILE A 145 -17.06 4.21 -13.23
C ILE A 145 -17.81 3.07 -12.60
N ARG A 146 -18.70 3.32 -11.64
CA ARG A 146 -19.56 2.31 -11.02
C ARG A 146 -20.73 2.94 -10.28
N GLU A 147 -21.93 2.46 -10.57
CA GLU A 147 -23.12 2.73 -9.79
C GLU A 147 -22.88 2.43 -8.30
N GLY A 148 -23.22 3.37 -7.43
CA GLY A 148 -23.05 3.25 -5.98
C GLY A 148 -21.61 3.45 -5.48
N MET A 149 -20.67 3.94 -6.30
CA MET A 149 -19.31 4.21 -5.81
C MET A 149 -19.27 5.45 -4.92
N THR A 150 -19.96 6.49 -5.30
CA THR A 150 -20.03 7.76 -4.57
C THR A 150 -20.61 7.55 -3.17
N GLU A 151 -21.68 6.76 -3.04
CA GLU A 151 -22.32 6.42 -1.76
C GLU A 151 -21.35 5.63 -0.85
N LYS A 152 -20.58 4.70 -1.41
CA LYS A 152 -19.56 3.95 -0.66
C LYS A 152 -18.44 4.87 -0.18
N VAL A 153 -18.01 5.83 -0.98
CA VAL A 153 -16.99 6.82 -0.59
C VAL A 153 -17.53 7.71 0.54
N TYR A 154 -18.78 8.19 0.44
CA TYR A 154 -19.40 8.94 1.52
C TYR A 154 -19.53 8.12 2.81
N HIS A 155 -19.93 6.85 2.71
CA HIS A 155 -19.98 5.96 3.87
C HIS A 155 -18.60 5.81 4.53
N ASN A 156 -17.56 5.55 3.75
CA ASN A 156 -16.19 5.40 4.26
C ASN A 156 -15.66 6.69 4.88
N LEU A 157 -15.98 7.87 4.31
CA LEU A 157 -15.68 9.16 4.93
C LEU A 157 -16.38 9.31 6.29
N GLY A 158 -17.67 8.92 6.38
CA GLY A 158 -18.39 8.91 7.64
C GLY A 158 -17.69 8.03 8.69
N CYS A 159 -17.25 6.84 8.31
CA CYS A 159 -16.47 5.96 9.18
C CYS A 159 -15.16 6.60 9.61
N ALA A 160 -14.37 7.16 8.67
CA ALA A 160 -13.09 7.79 8.96
C ALA A 160 -13.24 8.95 9.97
N TYR A 161 -14.22 9.82 9.76
CA TYR A 161 -14.52 10.91 10.70
C TYR A 161 -15.01 10.41 12.06
N SER A 162 -15.74 9.29 12.11
CA SER A 162 -16.15 8.65 13.37
C SER A 162 -14.94 8.17 14.18
N TYR A 163 -13.96 7.54 13.54
CA TYR A 163 -12.71 7.11 14.19
C TYR A 163 -11.89 8.29 14.73
N LEU A 164 -12.00 9.46 14.11
CA LEU A 164 -11.37 10.70 14.59
C LEU A 164 -12.25 11.47 15.60
N PHE A 165 -13.37 10.89 16.06
CA PHE A 165 -14.33 11.51 16.97
C PHE A 165 -14.95 12.82 16.45
N GLN A 166 -14.95 13.05 15.12
CA GLN A 166 -15.59 14.20 14.48
C GLN A 166 -17.04 13.88 14.09
N MET A 167 -17.90 13.71 15.09
CA MET A 167 -19.27 13.16 14.93
C MET A 167 -20.19 14.00 14.05
N GLU A 168 -20.03 15.32 14.02
CA GLU A 168 -20.81 16.21 13.14
C GLU A 168 -20.54 15.90 11.68
N LYS A 169 -19.26 15.84 11.30
CA LYS A 169 -18.84 15.49 9.93
C LYS A 169 -19.22 14.05 9.57
N ALA A 170 -19.03 13.13 10.50
CA ALA A 170 -19.42 11.74 10.29
C ALA A 170 -20.91 11.63 9.94
N THR A 171 -21.77 12.32 10.71
CA THR A 171 -23.21 12.35 10.48
C THR A 171 -23.56 12.99 9.14
N GLU A 172 -22.87 14.07 8.74
CA GLU A 172 -23.06 14.71 7.44
C GLU A 172 -22.77 13.74 6.29
N TYR A 173 -21.62 13.06 6.34
CA TYR A 173 -21.24 12.12 5.30
C TYR A 173 -22.11 10.87 5.23
N PHE A 174 -22.55 10.34 6.37
CA PHE A 174 -23.52 9.24 6.38
C PHE A 174 -24.86 9.64 5.77
N ARG A 175 -25.33 10.87 5.97
CA ARG A 175 -26.56 11.37 5.30
C ARG A 175 -26.41 11.50 3.79
N LYS A 176 -25.19 11.74 3.28
CA LYS A 176 -24.93 11.77 1.84
C LYS A 176 -24.85 10.37 1.24
N ALA A 177 -24.54 9.36 2.06
CA ALA A 177 -24.41 7.97 1.64
C ALA A 177 -25.76 7.23 1.54
N TYR A 178 -26.83 7.76 2.15
CA TYR A 178 -28.18 7.19 2.23
C TYR A 178 -29.26 8.19 1.81
#